data_1170f18f69d1bd414ca8ed60bba931fa
#
_entry.id   1170f18f69d1bd414ca8ed60bba931fa
#
_cell.length_a   1.000
_cell.length_b   1.000
_cell.length_c   1.000
_cell.angle_alpha   90.00
_cell.angle_beta   90.00
_cell.angle_gamma   90.00
#
_symmetry.space_group_name_H-M   'P 1'
#
loop_
_entity.id
_entity.type
_entity.pdbx_description
1 polymer ?
#
loop_
_entity_poly.entity_id
_entity_poly.type
_entity_poly.pdbx_seq_one_letter_code
_entity_poly.pdbx_strand_id
1 'polypeptide(L)'
;MKFFDRHSKTPGTEVATSNTAAPGSDLEDKNVSTTDSPEDPSFEVLPDQGVQDGVKKAQAITLSWTKKELIIAYACVFLVFFVNSMQQQIQNNLGIYVTSAFLALPLYGTTSIVSGIVGGVIKLPAAKFIDLIGRAEGFAIFTFLATMGLVMMAACRNVETYAAAQVFYWVGFNGMAYVLDVFLADTSSLKNRALWFSFSTAPYIATTFIGPPAASSIYKTSGWPWGFGMFAIITPFMTLPIFFVLYNNQRKAVKQGVLVKERSGRSLVQSIVYYFWEFDVIGLLLIIAGFSLFLLPFSLASYQYNTWGSATIIAMLVVGLLCLFVFPFYERYLSVKSFIPFHLLTDRSVLGACLLSGCLFISFYLWDSTFNSYLQAVHGLSITNAGYVYNIYSIGSCFWGIVVGIAIRVSGRFKWIALASLCLQILGVGLMIHFRQPSQGIGYVIMCQIFIAFGGGALVICEDMAVMAAAPQENVASMLALIGLFTSVGGSIGQAISGAIYTNKFPAALDRALPGNATLNALLYGSLTEQLLYPIGSPERTAVIYAYADAQWYLTIVGTVFLVPCFVFIMIWKDFKVKDLRKVKGLAA
;
A
#
# COMPACT_ATOMS: atom_id res chain seq x y z
N MET A 1 -11.10 12.16 -39.08
CA MET A 1 -12.14 13.18 -39.13
C MET A 1 -11.56 14.41 -38.44
N LYS A 2 -11.30 15.48 -39.23
CA LYS A 2 -10.64 16.73 -38.82
C LYS A 2 -11.56 17.54 -37.92
N PHE A 3 -11.11 17.95 -36.74
CA PHE A 3 -11.55 19.19 -36.09
C PHE A 3 -10.62 19.50 -34.90
N PHE A 4 -10.18 20.76 -34.86
CA PHE A 4 -9.35 21.47 -33.88
C PHE A 4 -7.83 21.49 -34.10
N ASP A 5 -7.44 22.16 -35.21
CA ASP A 5 -6.24 23.00 -35.26
C ASP A 5 -6.63 24.44 -34.92
N ARG A 6 -6.09 25.00 -33.88
CA ARG A 6 -5.99 26.46 -33.68
C ARG A 6 -4.66 26.80 -33.04
N HIS A 7 -3.66 27.01 -33.89
CA HIS A 7 -2.48 27.79 -33.59
C HIS A 7 -2.89 29.27 -33.39
N SER A 8 -2.56 29.83 -32.23
CA SER A 8 -2.45 31.30 -32.08
C SER A 8 -0.98 31.69 -32.19
N LYS A 9 -0.66 32.36 -33.29
CA LYS A 9 0.59 33.07 -33.52
C LYS A 9 0.59 34.32 -32.62
N THR A 10 1.66 34.58 -31.90
CA THR A 10 2.03 35.88 -31.37
C THR A 10 3.22 36.43 -32.15
N PRO A 11 3.25 37.75 -32.44
CA PRO A 11 4.23 38.33 -33.36
C PRO A 11 5.56 38.62 -32.68
N GLY A 12 6.63 38.42 -33.46
CA GLY A 12 7.99 38.75 -33.08
C GLY A 12 8.27 40.24 -33.00
N THR A 13 9.13 40.59 -32.08
CA THR A 13 9.82 41.89 -32.05
C THR A 13 11.29 41.64 -32.28
N GLU A 14 11.79 42.09 -33.43
CA GLU A 14 13.21 42.19 -33.76
C GLU A 14 13.86 43.24 -32.86
N VAL A 15 15.01 42.93 -32.29
CA VAL A 15 15.95 43.97 -31.79
C VAL A 15 17.33 43.64 -32.33
N ALA A 16 17.86 44.65 -32.98
CA ALA A 16 19.06 44.69 -33.77
C ALA A 16 20.36 44.42 -32.98
N THR A 17 21.26 43.72 -33.64
CA THR A 17 22.68 43.57 -33.30
C THR A 17 23.45 44.86 -33.61
N SER A 18 24.30 45.31 -32.67
CA SER A 18 25.47 46.14 -33.01
C SER A 18 26.72 45.61 -32.33
N ASN A 19 27.63 45.14 -33.18
CA ASN A 19 29.03 44.85 -32.88
C ASN A 19 29.79 46.15 -32.62
N THR A 20 30.66 46.19 -31.62
CA THR A 20 31.96 46.90 -31.74
C THR A 20 33.02 46.24 -30.84
N ALA A 21 34.20 46.15 -31.42
CA ALA A 21 35.37 45.43 -30.99
C ALA A 21 36.20 46.13 -29.90
N ALA A 22 37.09 45.31 -29.33
CA ALA A 22 38.13 45.52 -28.30
C ALA A 22 39.14 46.67 -28.60
N PRO A 23 40.13 47.04 -27.74
CA PRO A 23 41.12 46.16 -27.13
C PRO A 23 41.64 46.51 -25.70
N GLY A 24 42.18 45.49 -25.07
CA GLY A 24 43.38 45.31 -24.26
C GLY A 24 43.86 46.32 -23.19
N SER A 25 44.19 45.77 -22.04
CA SER A 25 45.51 45.84 -21.41
C SER A 25 45.54 45.24 -19.98
N ASP A 26 46.64 44.63 -19.72
CA ASP A 26 47.17 43.94 -18.52
C ASP A 26 47.05 44.69 -17.18
N LEU A 27 47.16 43.87 -16.14
CA LEU A 27 47.92 44.00 -14.93
C LEU A 27 47.22 43.86 -13.57
N GLU A 28 47.81 42.95 -12.81
CA GLU A 28 48.10 42.95 -11.37
C GLU A 28 47.11 42.32 -10.37
N ASP A 29 47.64 41.24 -9.84
CA ASP A 29 47.44 40.68 -8.50
C ASP A 29 47.26 41.73 -7.41
N LYS A 30 46.22 41.58 -6.60
CA LYS A 30 46.28 41.95 -5.17
C LYS A 30 45.35 41.06 -4.33
N ASN A 31 45.95 40.28 -3.48
CA ASN A 31 45.43 39.74 -2.24
C ASN A 31 44.54 40.74 -1.51
N VAL A 32 43.27 40.35 -1.25
CA VAL A 32 42.47 40.99 -0.20
C VAL A 32 41.82 39.90 0.65
N SER A 33 42.17 40.00 1.90
CA SER A 33 41.71 39.25 3.06
C SER A 33 40.23 39.02 3.16
N THR A 34 39.88 37.80 3.52
CA THR A 34 38.57 37.40 4.07
C THR A 34 38.18 38.26 5.27
N THR A 35 37.12 39.04 5.09
CA THR A 35 36.31 39.55 6.20
C THR A 35 34.96 38.88 6.15
N ASP A 36 34.66 38.09 7.18
CA ASP A 36 33.36 37.53 7.50
C ASP A 36 32.35 38.70 7.62
N SER A 37 31.42 38.77 6.67
CA SER A 37 30.22 39.58 6.81
C SER A 37 29.10 38.65 7.25
N PRO A 38 28.24 39.01 8.22
CA PRO A 38 27.13 38.17 8.65
C PRO A 38 26.12 38.03 7.51
N GLU A 39 25.78 36.80 7.15
CA GLU A 39 24.72 36.49 6.19
C GLU A 39 23.39 37.06 6.70
N ASP A 40 22.83 37.97 5.93
CA ASP A 40 21.50 38.55 6.10
C ASP A 40 20.42 37.45 5.96
N PRO A 41 19.55 37.22 6.96
CA PRO A 41 18.59 36.12 6.94
C PRO A 41 17.34 36.36 6.08
N SER A 42 17.33 37.31 5.18
CA SER A 42 16.15 37.73 4.40
C SER A 42 16.22 37.37 2.90
N PHE A 43 16.78 36.23 2.51
CA PHE A 43 16.52 35.71 1.16
C PHE A 43 15.27 34.82 1.20
N GLU A 44 14.09 35.40 0.94
CA GLU A 44 12.90 34.68 0.53
C GLU A 44 13.21 33.90 -0.75
N VAL A 45 13.40 32.58 -0.63
CA VAL A 45 13.50 31.71 -1.80
C VAL A 45 12.09 31.52 -2.34
N LEU A 46 11.72 32.36 -3.31
CA LEU A 46 10.50 32.16 -4.10
C LEU A 46 10.55 30.78 -4.79
N PRO A 47 9.44 30.03 -4.80
CA PRO A 47 9.38 28.72 -5.45
C PRO A 47 9.68 28.83 -6.94
N ASP A 48 10.44 27.88 -7.46
CA ASP A 48 10.85 27.80 -8.87
C ASP A 48 9.63 27.83 -9.80
N GLN A 49 9.63 28.66 -10.85
CA GLN A 49 8.46 28.95 -11.70
C GLN A 49 7.98 27.75 -12.55
N GLY A 50 8.69 26.61 -12.55
CA GLY A 50 8.35 25.40 -13.31
C GLY A 50 7.61 24.30 -12.52
N VAL A 51 7.40 24.46 -11.22
CA VAL A 51 6.86 23.42 -10.32
C VAL A 51 5.33 23.47 -10.29
N GLN A 52 4.66 22.30 -10.26
CA GLN A 52 3.20 22.19 -10.15
C GLN A 52 2.68 22.93 -8.91
N ASP A 53 1.53 23.60 -9.04
CA ASP A 53 0.95 24.45 -7.98
C ASP A 53 0.72 23.70 -6.65
N GLY A 54 0.44 22.41 -6.69
CA GLY A 54 0.31 21.56 -5.49
C GLY A 54 1.64 21.40 -4.74
N VAL A 55 2.75 21.28 -5.45
CA VAL A 55 4.09 21.14 -4.84
C VAL A 55 4.56 22.47 -4.27
N LYS A 56 4.28 23.59 -4.95
CA LYS A 56 4.52 24.95 -4.40
C LYS A 56 3.77 25.16 -3.10
N LYS A 57 2.49 24.75 -3.05
CA LYS A 57 1.67 24.77 -1.84
C LYS A 57 2.28 23.93 -0.73
N ALA A 58 2.74 22.73 -1.05
CA ALA A 58 3.36 21.84 -0.08
C ALA A 58 4.68 22.38 0.48
N GLN A 59 5.54 22.93 -0.38
CA GLN A 59 6.79 23.59 0.02
C GLN A 59 6.52 24.83 0.90
N ALA A 60 5.56 25.66 0.51
CA ALA A 60 5.13 26.81 1.27
C ALA A 60 4.62 26.44 2.67
N ILE A 61 3.78 25.39 2.75
CA ILE A 61 3.30 24.88 4.03
C ILE A 61 4.47 24.31 4.86
N THR A 62 5.44 23.63 4.23
CA THR A 62 6.60 23.07 4.92
C THR A 62 7.47 24.17 5.53
N LEU A 63 7.64 25.31 4.89
CA LEU A 63 8.37 26.46 5.41
C LEU A 63 7.65 27.16 6.59
N SER A 64 6.33 27.00 6.72
CA SER A 64 5.53 27.61 7.80
C SER A 64 5.58 26.83 9.12
N TRP A 65 6.13 25.61 9.14
CA TRP A 65 6.20 24.76 10.32
C TRP A 65 7.23 25.27 11.33
N THR A 66 6.82 25.42 12.59
CA THR A 66 7.75 25.56 13.70
C THR A 66 8.21 24.18 14.19
N LYS A 67 9.40 24.09 14.79
CA LYS A 67 9.90 22.81 15.34
C LYS A 67 8.93 22.17 16.34
N LYS A 68 8.22 22.98 17.15
CA LYS A 68 7.21 22.50 18.10
C LYS A 68 6.00 21.91 17.41
N GLU A 69 5.45 22.61 16.41
CA GLU A 69 4.31 22.12 15.61
C GLU A 69 4.66 20.83 14.88
N LEU A 70 5.88 20.71 14.36
CA LEU A 70 6.36 19.50 13.68
C LEU A 70 6.45 18.30 14.63
N ILE A 71 6.97 18.49 15.85
CA ILE A 71 7.02 17.42 16.87
C ILE A 71 5.61 16.96 17.23
N ILE A 72 4.67 17.91 17.44
CA ILE A 72 3.27 17.59 17.71
C ILE A 72 2.64 16.83 16.54
N ALA A 73 2.91 17.25 15.31
CA ALA A 73 2.41 16.57 14.12
C ALA A 73 2.93 15.12 14.03
N TYR A 74 4.22 14.89 14.27
CA TYR A 74 4.78 13.54 14.27
C TYR A 74 4.21 12.66 15.40
N ALA A 75 3.98 13.23 16.59
CA ALA A 75 3.31 12.51 17.67
C ALA A 75 1.87 12.13 17.30
N CYS A 76 1.13 13.04 16.65
CA CYS A 76 -0.22 12.76 16.14
C CYS A 76 -0.22 11.71 15.02
N VAL A 77 0.75 11.77 14.09
CA VAL A 77 0.95 10.74 13.05
C VAL A 77 1.18 9.37 13.69
N PHE A 78 2.06 9.29 14.67
CA PHE A 78 2.32 8.05 15.42
C PHE A 78 1.06 7.51 16.09
N LEU A 79 0.23 8.39 16.68
CA LEU A 79 -1.04 8.02 17.28
C LEU A 79 -2.03 7.43 16.27
N VAL A 80 -2.14 8.03 15.08
CA VAL A 80 -3.01 7.53 14.00
C VAL A 80 -2.51 6.17 13.53
N PHE A 81 -1.20 6.00 13.31
CA PHE A 81 -0.64 4.70 12.93
C PHE A 81 -0.83 3.65 14.03
N PHE A 82 -0.80 4.04 15.33
CA PHE A 82 -1.11 3.14 16.43
C PHE A 82 -2.57 2.65 16.36
N VAL A 83 -3.53 3.55 16.16
CA VAL A 83 -4.95 3.18 16.03
C VAL A 83 -5.19 2.33 14.79
N ASN A 84 -4.61 2.72 13.66
CA ASN A 84 -4.72 1.97 12.40
C ASN A 84 -4.12 0.56 12.52
N SER A 85 -2.95 0.43 13.15
CA SER A 85 -2.33 -0.88 13.36
C SER A 85 -3.14 -1.76 14.31
N MET A 86 -3.68 -1.19 15.40
CA MET A 86 -4.54 -1.92 16.32
C MET A 86 -5.81 -2.43 15.63
N GLN A 87 -6.44 -1.58 14.83
CA GLN A 87 -7.60 -1.92 14.02
C GLN A 87 -7.30 -3.05 13.04
N GLN A 88 -6.17 -2.98 12.33
CA GLN A 88 -5.75 -4.01 11.39
C GLN A 88 -5.48 -5.35 12.09
N GLN A 89 -4.89 -5.33 13.29
CA GLN A 89 -4.70 -6.53 14.09
C GLN A 89 -6.04 -7.19 14.47
N ILE A 90 -7.02 -6.42 14.89
CA ILE A 90 -8.36 -6.93 15.20
C ILE A 90 -9.03 -7.51 13.93
N GLN A 91 -8.95 -6.80 12.81
CA GLN A 91 -9.52 -7.24 11.53
C GLN A 91 -8.89 -8.56 11.03
N ASN A 92 -7.57 -8.69 11.09
CA ASN A 92 -6.85 -9.89 10.66
C ASN A 92 -7.22 -11.12 11.50
N ASN A 93 -7.50 -10.91 12.80
CA ASN A 93 -7.90 -12.00 13.69
C ASN A 93 -9.41 -12.33 13.60
N LEU A 94 -10.28 -11.35 13.38
CA LEU A 94 -11.73 -11.55 13.38
C LEU A 94 -12.33 -11.76 11.98
N GLY A 95 -11.68 -11.32 10.92
CA GLY A 95 -12.23 -11.38 9.55
C GLY A 95 -12.58 -12.80 9.10
N ILE A 96 -11.79 -13.80 9.49
CA ILE A 96 -12.09 -15.22 9.22
C ILE A 96 -13.36 -15.71 9.94
N TYR A 97 -13.68 -15.16 11.10
CA TYR A 97 -14.90 -15.49 11.85
C TYR A 97 -16.13 -14.82 11.26
N VAL A 98 -15.98 -13.64 10.61
CA VAL A 98 -17.07 -13.00 9.86
C VAL A 98 -17.52 -13.90 8.71
N THR A 99 -16.57 -14.31 7.87
CA THR A 99 -16.90 -15.19 6.72
C THR A 99 -17.33 -16.59 7.17
N SER A 100 -16.79 -17.11 8.26
CA SER A 100 -17.23 -18.37 8.85
C SER A 100 -18.68 -18.31 9.38
N ALA A 101 -19.09 -17.17 9.97
CA ALA A 101 -20.46 -16.97 10.44
C ALA A 101 -21.50 -17.01 9.31
N PHE A 102 -21.07 -16.72 8.09
CA PHE A 102 -21.89 -16.80 6.86
C PHE A 102 -21.66 -18.10 6.06
N LEU A 103 -20.93 -19.10 6.61
CA LEU A 103 -20.53 -20.33 5.92
C LEU A 103 -19.78 -20.06 4.60
N ALA A 104 -19.02 -18.98 4.56
CA ALA A 104 -18.35 -18.46 3.37
C ALA A 104 -16.84 -18.25 3.61
N LEU A 105 -16.21 -19.06 4.47
CA LEU A 105 -14.77 -18.98 4.80
C LEU A 105 -13.85 -18.90 3.55
N PRO A 106 -14.08 -19.68 2.48
CA PRO A 106 -13.25 -19.61 1.28
C PRO A 106 -13.31 -18.27 0.54
N LEU A 107 -14.38 -17.49 0.74
CA LEU A 107 -14.53 -16.16 0.15
C LEU A 107 -13.77 -15.07 0.92
N TYR A 108 -13.13 -15.38 2.05
CA TYR A 108 -12.36 -14.39 2.81
C TYR A 108 -11.30 -13.69 1.95
N GLY A 109 -10.50 -14.45 1.20
CA GLY A 109 -9.55 -13.87 0.23
C GLY A 109 -10.23 -13.10 -0.90
N THR A 110 -11.37 -13.60 -1.40
CA THR A 110 -12.13 -12.98 -2.49
C THR A 110 -12.66 -11.59 -2.12
N THR A 111 -13.14 -11.40 -0.88
CA THR A 111 -13.61 -10.08 -0.40
C THR A 111 -12.49 -9.04 -0.40
N SER A 112 -11.25 -9.49 -0.27
CA SER A 112 -10.07 -8.62 -0.25
C SER A 112 -9.51 -8.28 -1.64
N ILE A 113 -9.88 -9.02 -2.71
CA ILE A 113 -9.36 -8.79 -4.08
C ILE A 113 -9.82 -7.40 -4.58
N VAL A 114 -11.13 -7.17 -4.63
CA VAL A 114 -11.68 -5.90 -5.15
C VAL A 114 -11.26 -4.73 -4.27
N SER A 115 -11.37 -4.88 -2.96
CA SER A 115 -10.97 -3.84 -2.01
C SER A 115 -9.47 -3.51 -2.08
N GLY A 116 -8.63 -4.51 -2.30
CA GLY A 116 -7.18 -4.32 -2.51
C GLY A 116 -6.89 -3.56 -3.79
N ILE A 117 -7.55 -3.91 -4.91
CA ILE A 117 -7.40 -3.22 -6.20
C ILE A 117 -7.87 -1.77 -6.08
N VAL A 118 -9.10 -1.55 -5.61
CA VAL A 118 -9.68 -0.19 -5.48
C VAL A 118 -8.84 0.65 -4.52
N GLY A 119 -8.46 0.09 -3.35
CA GLY A 119 -7.62 0.78 -2.36
C GLY A 119 -6.22 1.11 -2.87
N GLY A 120 -5.67 0.31 -3.78
CA GLY A 120 -4.38 0.59 -4.41
C GLY A 120 -4.47 1.62 -5.52
N VAL A 121 -5.45 1.46 -6.41
CA VAL A 121 -5.66 2.37 -7.55
C VAL A 121 -5.99 3.78 -7.07
N ILE A 122 -6.74 3.93 -5.97
CA ILE A 122 -7.13 5.25 -5.43
C ILE A 122 -5.94 6.09 -4.97
N LYS A 123 -4.78 5.50 -4.67
CA LYS A 123 -3.59 6.25 -4.22
C LYS A 123 -3.11 7.24 -5.28
N LEU A 124 -3.21 6.91 -6.57
CA LEU A 124 -2.82 7.80 -7.67
C LEU A 124 -3.72 9.04 -7.79
N PRO A 125 -5.06 8.92 -7.89
CA PRO A 125 -5.92 10.11 -7.86
C PRO A 125 -5.89 10.79 -6.48
N ALA A 126 -5.64 10.07 -5.38
CA ALA A 126 -5.48 10.67 -4.06
C ALA A 126 -4.31 11.65 -4.03
N ALA A 127 -3.20 11.37 -4.73
CA ALA A 127 -2.09 12.30 -4.88
C ALA A 127 -2.55 13.64 -5.46
N LYS A 128 -3.24 13.61 -6.60
CA LYS A 128 -3.81 14.84 -7.21
C LYS A 128 -4.89 15.49 -6.35
N PHE A 129 -5.71 14.66 -5.68
CA PHE A 129 -6.80 15.14 -4.83
C PHE A 129 -6.28 15.96 -3.64
N ILE A 130 -5.26 15.48 -2.93
CA ILE A 130 -4.67 16.20 -1.80
C ILE A 130 -3.90 17.46 -2.25
N ASP A 131 -3.36 17.46 -3.47
CA ASP A 131 -2.70 18.63 -4.04
C ASP A 131 -3.69 19.72 -4.46
N LEU A 132 -4.89 19.35 -4.92
CA LEU A 132 -5.94 20.28 -5.37
C LEU A 132 -6.78 20.83 -4.21
N ILE A 133 -7.30 19.96 -3.35
CA ILE A 133 -8.24 20.31 -2.28
C ILE A 133 -7.50 20.74 -1.02
N GLY A 134 -6.38 20.07 -0.73
CA GLY A 134 -5.59 20.27 0.47
C GLY A 134 -5.41 18.97 1.25
N ARG A 135 -4.31 18.88 2.01
CA ARG A 135 -3.97 17.67 2.76
C ARG A 135 -4.91 17.44 3.93
N ALA A 136 -5.33 18.50 4.63
CA ALA A 136 -6.23 18.38 5.77
C ALA A 136 -7.62 17.90 5.34
N GLU A 137 -8.16 18.50 4.30
CA GLU A 137 -9.47 18.16 3.74
C GLU A 137 -9.46 16.74 3.15
N GLY A 138 -8.41 16.37 2.41
CA GLY A 138 -8.22 15.02 1.88
C GLY A 138 -8.17 13.97 2.99
N PHE A 139 -7.40 14.23 4.05
CA PHE A 139 -7.32 13.37 5.23
C PHE A 139 -8.69 13.16 5.89
N ALA A 140 -9.49 14.23 6.05
CA ALA A 140 -10.83 14.15 6.63
C ALA A 140 -11.78 13.28 5.79
N ILE A 141 -11.75 13.40 4.45
CA ILE A 141 -12.58 12.61 3.55
C ILE A 141 -12.19 11.13 3.62
N PHE A 142 -10.91 10.80 3.61
CA PHE A 142 -10.45 9.41 3.74
C PHE A 142 -10.79 8.82 5.11
N THR A 143 -10.68 9.61 6.19
CA THR A 143 -11.14 9.21 7.53
C THR A 143 -12.63 8.89 7.54
N PHE A 144 -13.46 9.72 6.90
CA PHE A 144 -14.90 9.48 6.78
C PHE A 144 -15.20 8.18 6.02
N LEU A 145 -14.53 7.92 4.89
CA LEU A 145 -14.70 6.70 4.11
C LEU A 145 -14.29 5.44 4.91
N ALA A 146 -13.17 5.49 5.63
CA ALA A 146 -12.74 4.40 6.50
C ALA A 146 -13.76 4.12 7.61
N THR A 147 -14.27 5.17 8.25
CA THR A 147 -15.27 5.07 9.31
C THR A 147 -16.58 4.49 8.78
N MET A 148 -17.03 4.92 7.61
CA MET A 148 -18.21 4.38 6.93
C MET A 148 -18.04 2.89 6.66
N GLY A 149 -16.90 2.46 6.13
CA GLY A 149 -16.60 1.04 5.93
C GLY A 149 -16.64 0.23 7.22
N LEU A 150 -16.13 0.77 8.33
CA LEU A 150 -16.18 0.12 9.65
C LEU A 150 -17.62 -0.03 10.18
N VAL A 151 -18.45 1.00 10.04
CA VAL A 151 -19.88 0.93 10.41
C VAL A 151 -20.58 -0.14 9.59
N MET A 152 -20.34 -0.17 8.27
CA MET A 152 -20.93 -1.19 7.38
C MET A 152 -20.46 -2.60 7.74
N MET A 153 -19.17 -2.80 8.06
CA MET A 153 -18.64 -4.10 8.51
C MET A 153 -19.28 -4.56 9.82
N ALA A 154 -19.46 -3.64 10.77
CA ALA A 154 -20.11 -3.95 12.06
C ALA A 154 -21.58 -4.34 11.90
N ALA A 155 -22.27 -3.79 10.88
CA ALA A 155 -23.69 -3.99 10.64
C ALA A 155 -24.02 -5.05 9.56
N CYS A 156 -23.01 -5.67 8.93
CA CYS A 156 -23.22 -6.59 7.82
C CYS A 156 -23.96 -7.87 8.27
N ARG A 157 -24.80 -8.40 7.37
CA ARG A 157 -25.61 -9.62 7.60
C ARG A 157 -25.35 -10.71 6.55
N ASN A 158 -24.50 -10.43 5.57
CA ASN A 158 -24.09 -11.35 4.52
C ASN A 158 -22.67 -11.00 4.04
N VAL A 159 -22.05 -11.92 3.28
CA VAL A 159 -20.69 -11.76 2.79
C VAL A 159 -20.57 -10.67 1.73
N GLU A 160 -21.62 -10.41 0.96
CA GLU A 160 -21.66 -9.38 -0.09
C GLU A 160 -21.59 -7.97 0.52
N THR A 161 -22.37 -7.73 1.59
CA THR A 161 -22.31 -6.46 2.33
C THR A 161 -20.95 -6.28 3.01
N TYR A 162 -20.36 -7.36 3.55
CA TYR A 162 -19.03 -7.34 4.10
C TYR A 162 -17.98 -6.98 3.04
N ALA A 163 -18.06 -7.59 1.83
CA ALA A 163 -17.17 -7.28 0.72
C ALA A 163 -17.28 -5.81 0.26
N ALA A 164 -18.51 -5.29 0.15
CA ALA A 164 -18.73 -3.88 -0.18
C ALA A 164 -18.16 -2.94 0.90
N ALA A 165 -18.35 -3.26 2.18
CA ALA A 165 -17.81 -2.51 3.31
C ALA A 165 -16.27 -2.48 3.29
N GLN A 166 -15.61 -3.57 2.91
CA GLN A 166 -14.17 -3.66 2.74
C GLN A 166 -13.66 -2.65 1.69
N VAL A 167 -14.39 -2.39 0.62
CA VAL A 167 -13.98 -1.41 -0.40
C VAL A 167 -13.92 -0.01 0.22
N PHE A 168 -14.96 0.45 0.91
CA PHE A 168 -14.96 1.77 1.57
C PHE A 168 -13.87 1.87 2.63
N TYR A 169 -13.71 0.82 3.42
CA TYR A 169 -12.68 0.77 4.46
C TYR A 169 -11.27 0.90 3.86
N TRP A 170 -10.90 0.08 2.87
CA TRP A 170 -9.55 0.08 2.31
C TRP A 170 -9.24 1.34 1.49
N VAL A 171 -10.23 1.93 0.82
CA VAL A 171 -10.09 3.25 0.18
C VAL A 171 -9.75 4.30 1.23
N GLY A 172 -10.52 4.36 2.32
CA GLY A 172 -10.28 5.32 3.40
C GLY A 172 -8.96 5.07 4.12
N PHE A 173 -8.68 3.83 4.49
CA PHE A 173 -7.46 3.42 5.20
C PHE A 173 -6.19 3.73 4.40
N ASN A 174 -6.13 3.29 3.13
CA ASN A 174 -5.00 3.56 2.25
C ASN A 174 -4.86 5.05 1.94
N GLY A 175 -5.97 5.76 1.76
CA GLY A 175 -5.97 7.21 1.53
C GLY A 175 -5.43 7.97 2.73
N MET A 176 -5.85 7.65 3.97
CA MET A 176 -5.31 8.26 5.20
C MET A 176 -3.81 8.00 5.34
N ALA A 177 -3.40 6.73 5.22
CA ALA A 177 -1.99 6.35 5.31
C ALA A 177 -1.16 7.10 4.27
N TYR A 178 -1.63 7.14 3.02
CA TYR A 178 -0.96 7.84 1.94
C TYR A 178 -0.76 9.35 2.22
N VAL A 179 -1.79 10.05 2.75
CA VAL A 179 -1.64 11.48 3.12
C VAL A 179 -0.56 11.66 4.18
N LEU A 180 -0.49 10.76 5.17
CA LEU A 180 0.51 10.82 6.23
C LEU A 180 1.92 10.47 5.70
N ASP A 181 2.04 9.51 4.79
CA ASP A 181 3.31 9.14 4.15
C ASP A 181 3.85 10.31 3.31
N VAL A 182 3.00 10.96 2.53
CA VAL A 182 3.37 12.18 1.78
C VAL A 182 3.80 13.29 2.74
N PHE A 183 3.08 13.49 3.86
CA PHE A 183 3.46 14.46 4.88
C PHE A 183 4.86 14.16 5.46
N LEU A 184 5.14 12.89 5.81
CA LEU A 184 6.47 12.47 6.28
C LEU A 184 7.54 12.67 5.22
N ALA A 185 7.24 12.36 3.95
CA ALA A 185 8.17 12.54 2.84
C ALA A 185 8.54 14.00 2.61
N ASP A 186 7.56 14.92 2.74
CA ASP A 186 7.78 16.35 2.53
C ASP A 186 8.51 17.04 3.67
N THR A 187 8.31 16.58 4.90
CA THR A 187 8.91 17.20 6.09
C THR A 187 10.25 16.60 6.48
N SER A 188 10.66 15.48 5.85
CA SER A 188 11.92 14.79 6.13
C SER A 188 12.95 14.90 5.00
N SER A 189 14.25 14.99 5.37
CA SER A 189 15.33 14.90 4.38
C SER A 189 15.47 13.47 3.83
N LEU A 190 15.89 13.30 2.58
CA LEU A 190 16.04 11.98 1.95
C LEU A 190 16.95 11.05 2.78
N LYS A 191 17.99 11.60 3.44
CA LYS A 191 18.91 10.87 4.34
C LYS A 191 18.19 10.24 5.55
N ASN A 192 17.20 10.95 6.11
CA ASN A 192 16.49 10.54 7.32
C ASN A 192 15.14 9.90 7.00
N ARG A 193 14.67 9.97 5.76
CA ARG A 193 13.34 9.55 5.32
C ARG A 193 13.05 8.08 5.63
N ALA A 194 13.99 7.19 5.28
CA ALA A 194 13.86 5.76 5.60
C ALA A 194 13.66 5.51 7.11
N LEU A 195 14.35 6.27 7.96
CA LEU A 195 14.20 6.17 9.42
C LEU A 195 12.81 6.64 9.87
N TRP A 196 12.30 7.75 9.31
CA TRP A 196 10.97 8.27 9.65
C TRP A 196 9.84 7.34 9.19
N PHE A 197 9.95 6.76 7.98
CA PHE A 197 9.01 5.73 7.50
C PHE A 197 9.03 4.49 8.39
N SER A 198 10.21 4.01 8.78
CA SER A 198 10.34 2.88 9.71
C SER A 198 9.78 3.21 11.10
N PHE A 199 9.97 4.45 11.58
CA PHE A 199 9.43 4.89 12.86
C PHE A 199 7.90 5.00 12.85
N SER A 200 7.29 5.44 11.74
CA SER A 200 5.84 5.53 11.60
C SER A 200 5.16 4.15 11.68
N THR A 201 5.84 3.08 11.25
CA THR A 201 5.34 1.71 11.35
C THR A 201 5.65 1.02 12.69
N ALA A 202 6.47 1.62 13.56
CA ALA A 202 6.83 1.06 14.87
C ALA A 202 5.63 0.73 15.79
N PRO A 203 4.46 1.42 15.76
CA PRO A 203 3.29 1.04 16.52
C PRO A 203 2.83 -0.40 16.30
N TYR A 204 3.07 -0.98 15.12
CA TYR A 204 2.75 -2.37 14.84
C TYR A 204 3.46 -3.34 15.78
N ILE A 205 4.63 -3.01 16.30
CA ILE A 205 5.35 -3.84 17.27
C ILE A 205 4.51 -4.00 18.54
N ALA A 206 3.99 -2.91 19.11
CA ALA A 206 3.18 -2.95 20.31
C ALA A 206 1.80 -3.55 20.07
N THR A 207 1.13 -3.16 19.01
CA THR A 207 -0.24 -3.59 18.71
C THR A 207 -0.35 -5.06 18.35
N THR A 208 0.72 -5.68 17.86
CA THR A 208 0.78 -7.12 17.63
C THR A 208 0.65 -7.93 18.93
N PHE A 209 1.17 -7.42 20.05
CA PHE A 209 1.00 -8.09 21.35
C PHE A 209 -0.36 -7.82 21.98
N ILE A 210 -0.96 -6.65 21.72
CA ILE A 210 -2.24 -6.23 22.29
C ILE A 210 -3.43 -6.76 21.44
N GLY A 211 -3.28 -6.79 20.13
CA GLY A 211 -4.37 -7.08 19.18
C GLY A 211 -4.99 -8.47 19.32
N PRO A 212 -4.21 -9.57 19.27
CA PRO A 212 -4.76 -10.91 19.34
C PRO A 212 -5.52 -11.21 20.63
N PRO A 213 -5.02 -10.90 21.86
CA PRO A 213 -5.81 -11.07 23.08
C PRO A 213 -7.05 -10.16 23.12
N ALA A 214 -6.96 -8.93 22.61
CA ALA A 214 -8.11 -8.04 22.50
C ALA A 214 -9.16 -8.62 21.52
N ALA A 215 -8.76 -9.11 20.35
CA ALA A 215 -9.65 -9.78 19.40
C ALA A 215 -10.33 -11.01 20.02
N SER A 216 -9.57 -11.84 20.73
CA SER A 216 -10.11 -13.01 21.44
C SER A 216 -11.14 -12.62 22.51
N SER A 217 -10.84 -11.59 23.29
CA SER A 217 -11.74 -11.08 24.34
C SER A 217 -13.03 -10.53 23.72
N ILE A 218 -12.92 -9.68 22.71
CA ILE A 218 -14.07 -9.08 22.01
C ILE A 218 -14.94 -10.17 21.39
N TYR A 219 -14.33 -11.15 20.72
CA TYR A 219 -15.07 -12.25 20.09
C TYR A 219 -15.90 -13.04 21.13
N LYS A 220 -15.32 -13.34 22.31
CA LYS A 220 -15.99 -14.12 23.36
C LYS A 220 -17.06 -13.34 24.11
N THR A 221 -16.90 -12.02 24.29
CA THR A 221 -17.81 -11.21 25.11
C THR A 221 -18.91 -10.55 24.32
N SER A 222 -18.60 -10.01 23.13
CA SER A 222 -19.48 -9.12 22.38
C SER A 222 -19.67 -9.56 20.91
N GLY A 223 -18.93 -10.60 20.48
CA GLY A 223 -18.94 -11.09 19.11
C GLY A 223 -18.10 -10.23 18.15
N TRP A 224 -17.91 -10.74 16.93
CA TRP A 224 -17.10 -10.09 15.91
C TRP A 224 -17.60 -8.69 15.46
N PRO A 225 -18.92 -8.33 15.47
CA PRO A 225 -19.37 -7.02 15.01
C PRO A 225 -18.79 -5.87 15.83
N TRP A 226 -18.61 -6.06 17.12
CA TRP A 226 -18.01 -5.05 18.00
C TRP A 226 -16.50 -4.87 17.74
N GLY A 227 -15.82 -5.85 17.16
CA GLY A 227 -14.45 -5.68 16.72
C GLY A 227 -14.27 -4.57 15.67
N PHE A 228 -15.30 -4.31 14.86
CA PHE A 228 -15.33 -3.21 13.88
C PHE A 228 -16.04 -1.97 14.45
N GLY A 229 -17.13 -2.16 15.17
CA GLY A 229 -17.97 -1.07 15.71
C GLY A 229 -17.24 -0.14 16.66
N MET A 230 -16.37 -0.68 17.54
CA MET A 230 -15.57 0.15 18.42
C MET A 230 -14.61 1.07 17.65
N PHE A 231 -14.00 0.59 16.55
CA PHE A 231 -13.12 1.42 15.74
C PHE A 231 -13.87 2.43 14.87
N ALA A 232 -15.12 2.17 14.53
CA ALA A 232 -15.98 3.17 13.89
C ALA A 232 -16.16 4.42 14.80
N ILE A 233 -16.03 4.24 16.12
CA ILE A 233 -16.05 5.34 17.09
C ILE A 233 -14.65 5.89 17.34
N ILE A 234 -13.67 5.03 17.62
CA ILE A 234 -12.31 5.44 18.00
C ILE A 234 -11.59 6.18 16.88
N THR A 235 -11.69 5.68 15.62
CA THR A 235 -10.93 6.23 14.50
C THR A 235 -11.20 7.71 14.26
N PRO A 236 -12.45 8.21 14.13
CA PRO A 236 -12.67 9.63 13.91
C PRO A 236 -12.15 10.50 15.07
N PHE A 237 -12.30 10.07 16.33
CA PHE A 237 -11.82 10.83 17.47
C PHE A 237 -10.30 10.92 17.53
N MET A 238 -9.60 9.83 17.23
CA MET A 238 -8.14 9.78 17.30
C MET A 238 -7.45 10.43 16.09
N THR A 239 -8.17 10.62 14.99
CA THR A 239 -7.67 11.35 13.81
C THR A 239 -7.91 12.87 13.89
N LEU A 240 -8.80 13.35 14.76
CA LEU A 240 -9.06 14.78 14.93
C LEU A 240 -7.80 15.62 15.28
N PRO A 241 -6.90 15.20 16.17
CA PRO A 241 -5.73 16.02 16.51
C PRO A 241 -4.86 16.32 15.30
N ILE A 242 -4.51 15.32 14.49
CA ILE A 242 -3.68 15.55 13.27
C ILE A 242 -4.44 16.38 12.23
N PHE A 243 -5.75 16.16 12.07
CA PHE A 243 -6.57 17.00 11.19
C PHE A 243 -6.48 18.48 11.58
N PHE A 244 -6.66 18.82 12.86
CA PHE A 244 -6.56 20.21 13.33
C PHE A 244 -5.16 20.77 13.16
N VAL A 245 -4.11 19.99 13.40
CA VAL A 245 -2.73 20.44 13.20
C VAL A 245 -2.48 20.77 11.73
N LEU A 246 -2.85 19.88 10.80
CA LEU A 246 -2.72 20.11 9.36
C LEU A 246 -3.55 21.33 8.90
N TYR A 247 -4.80 21.42 9.36
CA TYR A 247 -5.72 22.50 8.99
C TYR A 247 -5.25 23.87 9.49
N ASN A 248 -4.79 23.94 10.76
CA ASN A 248 -4.26 25.19 11.32
C ASN A 248 -3.01 25.66 10.57
N ASN A 249 -2.14 24.72 10.21
CA ASN A 249 -0.92 25.06 9.47
C ASN A 249 -1.22 25.52 8.04
N GLN A 250 -2.17 24.87 7.37
CA GLN A 250 -2.66 25.32 6.07
C GLN A 250 -3.26 26.72 6.16
N ARG A 251 -4.07 27.02 7.20
CA ARG A 251 -4.61 28.38 7.44
C ARG A 251 -3.51 29.40 7.72
N LYS A 252 -2.47 29.02 8.45
CA LYS A 252 -1.30 29.88 8.73
C LYS A 252 -0.56 30.22 7.45
N ALA A 253 -0.31 29.25 6.55
CA ALA A 253 0.31 29.48 5.25
C ALA A 253 -0.52 30.43 4.35
N VAL A 254 -1.85 30.30 4.37
CA VAL A 254 -2.76 31.23 3.66
C VAL A 254 -2.68 32.66 4.24
N LYS A 255 -2.66 32.79 5.59
CA LYS A 255 -2.55 34.12 6.24
C LYS A 255 -1.20 34.80 5.99
N GLN A 256 -0.14 34.04 5.86
CA GLN A 256 1.20 34.53 5.54
C GLN A 256 1.37 34.91 4.06
N GLY A 257 0.32 34.74 3.23
CA GLY A 257 0.37 35.06 1.79
C GLY A 257 1.20 34.10 0.93
N VAL A 258 1.75 33.04 1.55
CA VAL A 258 2.56 32.02 0.87
C VAL A 258 1.65 31.12 0.02
N LEU A 259 0.36 31.05 0.36
CA LEU A 259 -0.68 30.30 -0.34
C LEU A 259 -1.75 31.25 -0.86
N VAL A 260 -1.77 31.48 -2.18
CA VAL A 260 -2.85 32.23 -2.82
C VAL A 260 -4.01 31.28 -3.10
N LYS A 261 -5.16 31.52 -2.49
CA LYS A 261 -6.39 30.77 -2.76
C LYS A 261 -7.06 31.34 -4.01
N GLU A 262 -6.72 30.83 -5.18
CA GLU A 262 -7.42 31.16 -6.41
C GLU A 262 -8.87 30.68 -6.36
N ARG A 263 -9.81 31.59 -6.50
CA ARG A 263 -11.23 31.25 -6.72
C ARG A 263 -11.38 30.84 -8.18
N SER A 264 -11.74 29.58 -8.40
CA SER A 264 -11.83 28.99 -9.76
C SER A 264 -12.91 29.61 -10.66
N GLY A 265 -13.84 30.40 -10.13
CA GLY A 265 -14.94 31.01 -10.91
C GLY A 265 -15.86 30.06 -11.68
N ARG A 266 -15.67 28.73 -11.51
CA ARG A 266 -16.38 27.68 -12.24
C ARG A 266 -17.74 27.40 -11.60
N SER A 267 -18.76 27.12 -12.44
CA SER A 267 -20.03 26.59 -11.97
C SER A 267 -19.86 25.14 -11.43
N LEU A 268 -20.84 24.64 -10.68
CA LEU A 268 -20.79 23.27 -10.15
C LEU A 268 -20.63 22.22 -11.28
N VAL A 269 -21.37 22.34 -12.37
CA VAL A 269 -21.27 21.41 -13.51
C VAL A 269 -19.91 21.48 -14.19
N GLN A 270 -19.39 22.70 -14.41
CA GLN A 270 -18.05 22.91 -14.97
C GLN A 270 -16.96 22.33 -14.05
N SER A 271 -17.15 22.41 -12.74
CA SER A 271 -16.22 21.82 -11.77
C SER A 271 -16.27 20.30 -11.81
N ILE A 272 -17.45 19.68 -11.88
CA ILE A 272 -17.60 18.21 -12.00
C ILE A 272 -16.93 17.72 -13.29
N VAL A 273 -17.20 18.33 -14.43
CA VAL A 273 -16.59 17.95 -15.72
C VAL A 273 -15.07 18.15 -15.69
N TYR A 274 -14.61 19.25 -15.11
CA TYR A 274 -13.17 19.50 -14.96
C TYR A 274 -12.49 18.42 -14.12
N TYR A 275 -13.02 18.09 -12.95
CA TYR A 275 -12.45 17.08 -12.08
C TYR A 275 -12.59 15.67 -12.66
N PHE A 276 -13.66 15.38 -13.40
CA PHE A 276 -13.81 14.10 -14.10
C PHE A 276 -12.62 13.83 -15.06
N TRP A 277 -12.23 14.83 -15.86
CA TRP A 277 -11.07 14.71 -16.75
C TRP A 277 -9.74 14.90 -16.03
N GLU A 278 -9.68 15.72 -14.99
CA GLU A 278 -8.47 15.92 -14.20
C GLU A 278 -8.02 14.65 -13.47
N PHE A 279 -8.97 13.88 -12.94
CA PHE A 279 -8.71 12.61 -12.26
C PHE A 279 -8.69 11.40 -13.18
N ASP A 280 -8.89 11.59 -14.46
CA ASP A 280 -8.98 10.49 -15.44
C ASP A 280 -9.88 9.34 -14.96
N VAL A 281 -11.14 9.68 -14.66
CA VAL A 281 -12.10 8.71 -14.09
C VAL A 281 -12.30 7.51 -15.00
N ILE A 282 -12.18 7.68 -16.33
CA ILE A 282 -12.31 6.57 -17.30
C ILE A 282 -11.13 5.60 -17.15
N GLY A 283 -9.90 6.10 -17.08
CA GLY A 283 -8.72 5.28 -16.87
C GLY A 283 -8.77 4.53 -15.53
N LEU A 284 -9.23 5.21 -14.46
CA LEU A 284 -9.45 4.58 -13.16
C LEU A 284 -10.47 3.45 -13.22
N LEU A 285 -11.62 3.67 -13.87
CA LEU A 285 -12.65 2.63 -14.03
C LEU A 285 -12.15 1.47 -14.88
N LEU A 286 -11.40 1.71 -15.94
CA LEU A 286 -10.82 0.66 -16.78
C LEU A 286 -9.86 -0.24 -16.00
N ILE A 287 -8.97 0.33 -15.19
CA ILE A 287 -7.99 -0.46 -14.42
C ILE A 287 -8.65 -1.22 -13.27
N ILE A 288 -9.59 -0.58 -12.56
CA ILE A 288 -10.35 -1.22 -11.47
C ILE A 288 -11.20 -2.36 -12.01
N ALA A 289 -12.00 -2.10 -13.05
CA ALA A 289 -12.85 -3.12 -13.67
C ALA A 289 -12.00 -4.22 -14.30
N GLY A 290 -10.92 -3.86 -14.98
CA GLY A 290 -10.00 -4.79 -15.63
C GLY A 290 -9.44 -5.83 -14.65
N PHE A 291 -8.77 -5.38 -13.59
CA PHE A 291 -8.22 -6.31 -12.60
C PHE A 291 -9.30 -7.01 -11.79
N SER A 292 -10.37 -6.32 -11.37
CA SER A 292 -11.43 -6.95 -10.58
C SER A 292 -12.14 -8.05 -11.37
N LEU A 293 -12.58 -7.76 -12.60
CA LEU A 293 -13.28 -8.74 -13.43
C LEU A 293 -12.37 -9.88 -13.90
N PHE A 294 -11.06 -9.62 -14.07
CA PHE A 294 -10.10 -10.65 -14.46
C PHE A 294 -9.73 -11.58 -13.29
N LEU A 295 -9.60 -11.05 -12.06
CA LEU A 295 -9.11 -11.84 -10.92
C LEU A 295 -10.22 -12.55 -10.12
N LEU A 296 -11.43 -11.97 -10.02
CA LEU A 296 -12.53 -12.58 -9.28
C LEU A 296 -12.93 -13.98 -9.78
N PRO A 297 -12.98 -14.28 -11.08
CA PRO A 297 -13.31 -15.61 -11.60
C PRO A 297 -12.47 -16.75 -11.01
N PHE A 298 -11.21 -16.51 -10.68
CA PHE A 298 -10.33 -17.54 -10.11
C PHE A 298 -10.79 -18.06 -8.75
N SER A 299 -11.52 -17.25 -8.00
CA SER A 299 -12.11 -17.65 -6.71
C SER A 299 -13.61 -18.00 -6.82
N LEU A 300 -14.35 -17.36 -7.76
CA LEU A 300 -15.80 -17.50 -7.87
C LEU A 300 -16.24 -18.67 -8.76
N ALA A 301 -15.37 -19.18 -9.62
CA ALA A 301 -15.74 -20.26 -10.55
C ALA A 301 -16.28 -21.50 -9.83
N SER A 302 -15.71 -21.87 -8.67
CA SER A 302 -16.14 -23.02 -7.87
C SER A 302 -17.55 -22.88 -7.28
N TYR A 303 -18.10 -21.67 -7.23
CA TYR A 303 -19.47 -21.39 -6.74
C TYR A 303 -20.53 -21.36 -7.86
N GLN A 304 -20.10 -21.48 -9.12
CA GLN A 304 -21.01 -21.49 -10.27
C GLN A 304 -21.34 -22.93 -10.70
N TYR A 305 -22.59 -23.15 -11.14
CA TYR A 305 -23.11 -24.47 -11.54
C TYR A 305 -22.21 -25.15 -12.59
N ASN A 306 -21.76 -24.41 -13.62
CA ASN A 306 -20.88 -24.91 -14.68
C ASN A 306 -19.41 -24.54 -14.45
N THR A 307 -19.03 -24.17 -13.23
CA THR A 307 -17.66 -23.76 -12.89
C THR A 307 -17.08 -22.78 -13.93
N TRP A 308 -15.97 -23.12 -14.57
CA TRP A 308 -15.31 -22.31 -15.62
C TRP A 308 -16.13 -22.17 -16.91
N GLY A 309 -17.10 -23.06 -17.18
CA GLY A 309 -18.02 -23.00 -18.33
C GLY A 309 -19.20 -22.06 -18.13
N SER A 310 -19.35 -21.42 -16.98
CA SER A 310 -20.40 -20.46 -16.71
C SER A 310 -20.25 -19.21 -17.58
N ALA A 311 -21.35 -18.79 -18.24
CA ALA A 311 -21.37 -17.59 -19.06
C ALA A 311 -20.93 -16.34 -18.28
N THR A 312 -21.26 -16.24 -16.99
CA THR A 312 -20.84 -15.15 -16.11
C THR A 312 -19.32 -15.13 -15.93
N ILE A 313 -18.72 -16.28 -15.65
CA ILE A 313 -17.26 -16.40 -15.48
C ILE A 313 -16.50 -16.05 -16.76
N ILE A 314 -16.97 -16.58 -17.90
CA ILE A 314 -16.38 -16.28 -19.21
C ILE A 314 -16.53 -14.78 -19.54
N ALA A 315 -17.70 -14.20 -19.33
CA ALA A 315 -17.93 -12.78 -19.55
C ALA A 315 -17.01 -11.90 -18.69
N MET A 316 -16.86 -12.23 -17.40
CA MET A 316 -15.96 -11.51 -16.49
C MET A 316 -14.52 -11.58 -16.97
N LEU A 317 -14.01 -12.75 -17.37
CA LEU A 317 -12.64 -12.90 -17.89
C LEU A 317 -12.42 -12.11 -19.18
N VAL A 318 -13.35 -12.21 -20.13
CA VAL A 318 -13.23 -11.53 -21.43
C VAL A 318 -13.31 -10.01 -21.27
N VAL A 319 -14.30 -9.50 -20.51
CA VAL A 319 -14.45 -8.06 -20.27
C VAL A 319 -13.28 -7.53 -19.45
N GLY A 320 -12.83 -8.26 -18.41
CA GLY A 320 -11.69 -7.89 -17.60
C GLY A 320 -10.41 -7.78 -18.44
N LEU A 321 -10.13 -8.80 -19.26
CA LEU A 321 -8.97 -8.81 -20.14
C LEU A 321 -9.04 -7.67 -21.18
N LEU A 322 -10.23 -7.44 -21.77
CA LEU A 322 -10.45 -6.34 -22.71
C LEU A 322 -10.16 -4.98 -22.04
N CYS A 323 -10.66 -4.75 -20.83
CA CYS A 323 -10.38 -3.51 -20.07
C CYS A 323 -8.88 -3.33 -19.83
N LEU A 324 -8.14 -4.40 -19.46
CA LEU A 324 -6.69 -4.36 -19.25
C LEU A 324 -5.91 -4.06 -20.53
N PHE A 325 -6.37 -4.52 -21.72
CA PHE A 325 -5.75 -4.17 -23.00
C PHE A 325 -6.12 -2.76 -23.46
N VAL A 326 -7.36 -2.34 -23.25
CA VAL A 326 -7.83 -1.00 -23.62
C VAL A 326 -7.19 0.08 -22.75
N PHE A 327 -6.94 -0.20 -21.46
CA PHE A 327 -6.40 0.76 -20.51
C PHE A 327 -5.09 1.42 -20.97
N PRO A 328 -3.98 0.70 -21.28
CA PRO A 328 -2.74 1.35 -21.71
C PRO A 328 -2.87 2.10 -23.03
N PHE A 329 -3.74 1.62 -23.94
CA PHE A 329 -4.04 2.32 -25.18
C PHE A 329 -4.79 3.64 -24.92
N TYR A 330 -5.83 3.60 -24.08
CA TYR A 330 -6.59 4.76 -23.67
C TYR A 330 -5.70 5.79 -22.97
N GLU A 331 -4.93 5.35 -21.98
CA GLU A 331 -4.04 6.19 -21.17
C GLU A 331 -2.95 6.88 -22.02
N ARG A 332 -2.45 6.21 -23.05
CA ARG A 332 -1.39 6.76 -23.92
C ARG A 332 -1.91 7.70 -25.00
N TYR A 333 -3.08 7.41 -25.58
CA TYR A 333 -3.54 8.10 -26.80
C TYR A 333 -4.81 8.91 -26.62
N LEU A 334 -5.66 8.60 -25.65
CA LEU A 334 -6.98 9.20 -25.49
C LEU A 334 -7.11 10.00 -24.18
N SER A 335 -6.34 9.67 -23.14
CA SER A 335 -6.40 10.38 -21.86
C SER A 335 -5.93 11.82 -22.02
N VAL A 336 -6.74 12.77 -21.51
CA VAL A 336 -6.41 14.19 -21.51
C VAL A 336 -5.31 14.49 -20.51
N LYS A 337 -5.33 13.78 -19.36
CA LYS A 337 -4.32 13.87 -18.30
C LYS A 337 -4.07 12.48 -17.73
N SER A 338 -3.03 11.85 -18.24
CA SER A 338 -2.57 10.55 -17.75
C SER A 338 -2.35 10.59 -16.23
N PHE A 339 -2.91 9.61 -15.50
CA PHE A 339 -2.66 9.49 -14.08
C PHE A 339 -1.43 8.64 -13.75
N ILE A 340 -1.02 7.77 -14.67
CA ILE A 340 0.26 7.06 -14.56
C ILE A 340 1.35 7.89 -15.23
N PRO A 341 2.38 8.33 -14.51
CA PRO A 341 3.49 9.07 -15.08
C PRO A 341 4.43 8.12 -15.85
N PHE A 342 4.05 7.74 -17.08
CA PHE A 342 4.81 6.79 -17.90
C PHE A 342 6.27 7.18 -18.10
N HIS A 343 6.58 8.48 -18.15
CA HIS A 343 7.96 8.95 -18.26
C HIS A 343 8.83 8.55 -17.06
N LEU A 344 8.22 8.38 -15.87
CA LEU A 344 8.92 7.91 -14.67
C LEU A 344 9.06 6.39 -14.65
N LEU A 345 8.10 5.65 -15.23
CA LEU A 345 8.20 4.19 -15.40
C LEU A 345 9.32 3.78 -16.37
N THR A 346 9.78 4.67 -17.25
CA THR A 346 10.92 4.37 -18.14
C THR A 346 12.26 4.34 -17.40
N ASP A 347 12.36 4.91 -16.19
CA ASP A 347 13.56 4.75 -15.38
C ASP A 347 13.65 3.31 -14.87
N ARG A 348 14.79 2.66 -15.16
CA ARG A 348 15.03 1.25 -14.82
C ARG A 348 14.94 0.95 -13.32
N SER A 349 15.27 1.92 -12.46
CA SER A 349 15.19 1.73 -11.01
C SER A 349 13.74 1.78 -10.53
N VAL A 350 12.93 2.69 -11.08
CA VAL A 350 11.49 2.79 -10.78
C VAL A 350 10.77 1.53 -11.25
N LEU A 351 10.96 1.14 -12.50
CA LEU A 351 10.33 -0.07 -13.05
C LEU A 351 10.73 -1.32 -12.28
N GLY A 352 12.04 -1.48 -11.99
CA GLY A 352 12.54 -2.61 -11.22
C GLY A 352 11.98 -2.66 -9.79
N ALA A 353 11.81 -1.51 -9.11
CA ALA A 353 11.21 -1.45 -7.78
C ALA A 353 9.71 -1.77 -7.80
N CYS A 354 8.96 -1.26 -8.77
CA CYS A 354 7.54 -1.56 -8.94
C CYS A 354 7.29 -3.05 -9.22
N LEU A 355 8.09 -3.67 -10.11
CA LEU A 355 8.00 -5.10 -10.40
C LEU A 355 8.42 -5.97 -9.21
N LEU A 356 9.45 -5.57 -8.48
CA LEU A 356 9.86 -6.23 -7.23
C LEU A 356 8.71 -6.22 -6.23
N SER A 357 8.12 -5.05 -5.97
CA SER A 357 7.01 -4.89 -5.04
C SER A 357 5.81 -5.77 -5.44
N GLY A 358 5.42 -5.75 -6.72
CA GLY A 358 4.38 -6.61 -7.23
C GLY A 358 4.63 -8.10 -6.93
N CYS A 359 5.81 -8.61 -7.30
CA CYS A 359 6.16 -10.02 -7.06
C CYS A 359 6.30 -10.38 -5.58
N LEU A 360 6.85 -9.48 -4.77
CA LEU A 360 6.97 -9.65 -3.32
C LEU A 360 5.60 -9.84 -2.67
N PHE A 361 4.63 -8.99 -3.05
CA PHE A 361 3.28 -9.06 -2.49
C PHE A 361 2.43 -10.19 -3.09
N ILE A 362 2.68 -10.64 -4.34
CA ILE A 362 2.12 -11.91 -4.83
C ILE A 362 2.58 -13.05 -3.94
N SER A 363 3.88 -13.17 -3.70
CA SER A 363 4.45 -14.21 -2.84
C SER A 363 3.88 -14.14 -1.42
N PHE A 364 3.78 -12.93 -0.84
CA PHE A 364 3.26 -12.73 0.51
C PHE A 364 1.83 -13.27 0.65
N TYR A 365 0.88 -12.83 -0.17
CA TYR A 365 -0.52 -13.25 -0.04
C TYR A 365 -0.77 -14.70 -0.45
N LEU A 366 0.12 -15.33 -1.21
CA LEU A 366 0.03 -16.75 -1.49
C LEU A 366 0.13 -17.61 -0.21
N TRP A 367 1.07 -17.32 0.66
CA TRP A 367 1.23 -18.12 1.88
C TRP A 367 0.48 -17.56 3.09
N ASP A 368 0.12 -16.27 3.08
CA ASP A 368 -0.50 -15.58 4.21
C ASP A 368 -2.04 -15.74 4.27
N SER A 369 -2.73 -15.77 3.13
CA SER A 369 -4.20 -15.69 3.05
C SER A 369 -4.95 -16.71 3.90
N THR A 370 -4.43 -17.93 4.05
CA THR A 370 -5.05 -19.00 4.84
C THR A 370 -4.24 -19.38 6.08
N PHE A 371 -3.21 -18.58 6.40
CA PHE A 371 -2.25 -18.94 7.45
C PHE A 371 -2.86 -18.95 8.85
N ASN A 372 -3.67 -17.95 9.19
CA ASN A 372 -4.31 -17.90 10.50
C ASN A 372 -5.27 -19.08 10.72
N SER A 373 -6.07 -19.45 9.72
CA SER A 373 -6.94 -20.63 9.77
C SER A 373 -6.12 -21.92 9.90
N TYR A 374 -5.03 -22.04 9.16
CA TYR A 374 -4.09 -23.17 9.26
C TYR A 374 -3.54 -23.32 10.69
N LEU A 375 -3.09 -22.25 11.32
CA LEU A 375 -2.55 -22.27 12.68
C LEU A 375 -3.57 -22.79 13.71
N GLN A 376 -4.82 -22.39 13.57
CA GLN A 376 -5.90 -22.83 14.46
C GLN A 376 -6.35 -24.26 14.15
N ALA A 377 -6.55 -24.57 12.86
CA ALA A 377 -7.07 -25.85 12.44
C ALA A 377 -6.04 -26.99 12.56
N VAL A 378 -4.79 -26.77 12.20
CA VAL A 378 -3.75 -27.82 12.15
C VAL A 378 -3.02 -27.95 13.48
N HIS A 379 -2.56 -26.82 14.05
CA HIS A 379 -1.80 -26.82 15.30
C HIS A 379 -2.66 -26.65 16.56
N GLY A 380 -3.98 -26.48 16.43
CA GLY A 380 -4.91 -26.32 17.56
C GLY A 380 -4.65 -25.07 18.40
N LEU A 381 -4.04 -24.03 17.82
CA LEU A 381 -3.73 -22.81 18.55
C LEU A 381 -5.00 -22.00 18.86
N SER A 382 -5.04 -21.40 20.04
CA SER A 382 -6.08 -20.42 20.36
C SER A 382 -5.99 -19.18 19.45
N ILE A 383 -7.08 -18.39 19.34
CA ILE A 383 -7.11 -17.13 18.59
C ILE A 383 -5.89 -16.26 18.95
N THR A 384 -5.58 -16.14 20.24
CA THR A 384 -4.45 -15.34 20.72
C THR A 384 -3.11 -15.87 20.24
N ASN A 385 -2.86 -17.18 20.43
CA ASN A 385 -1.58 -17.79 20.05
C ASN A 385 -1.40 -17.85 18.54
N ALA A 386 -2.47 -18.15 17.79
CA ALA A 386 -2.47 -18.09 16.33
C ALA A 386 -2.18 -16.68 15.85
N GLY A 387 -2.79 -15.66 16.47
CA GLY A 387 -2.51 -14.26 16.19
C GLY A 387 -1.08 -13.85 16.47
N TYR A 388 -0.45 -14.35 17.54
CA TYR A 388 0.97 -14.08 17.81
C TYR A 388 1.88 -14.67 16.73
N VAL A 389 1.65 -15.93 16.34
CA VAL A 389 2.45 -16.57 15.28
C VAL A 389 2.21 -15.90 13.94
N TYR A 390 0.96 -15.56 13.61
CA TYR A 390 0.59 -14.84 12.40
C TYR A 390 1.34 -13.49 12.30
N ASN A 391 1.47 -12.79 13.43
CA ASN A 391 2.05 -11.45 13.48
C ASN A 391 3.58 -11.40 13.63
N ILE A 392 4.28 -12.54 13.64
CA ILE A 392 5.76 -12.56 13.66
C ILE A 392 6.34 -11.76 12.50
N TYR A 393 5.72 -11.86 11.31
CA TYR A 393 6.10 -11.07 10.16
C TYR A 393 6.00 -9.55 10.45
N SER A 394 4.88 -9.10 11.00
CA SER A 394 4.65 -7.68 11.29
C SER A 394 5.63 -7.12 12.32
N ILE A 395 5.88 -7.86 13.40
CA ILE A 395 6.86 -7.46 14.44
C ILE A 395 8.26 -7.40 13.85
N GLY A 396 8.66 -8.50 13.20
CA GLY A 396 10.01 -8.67 12.69
C GLY A 396 10.33 -7.65 11.59
N SER A 397 9.39 -7.41 10.66
CA SER A 397 9.56 -6.44 9.57
C SER A 397 9.67 -5.01 10.08
N CYS A 398 8.81 -4.60 11.03
CA CYS A 398 8.87 -3.27 11.63
C CYS A 398 10.16 -3.05 12.42
N PHE A 399 10.56 -4.02 13.26
CA PHE A 399 11.82 -3.95 14.01
C PHE A 399 13.02 -3.90 13.07
N TRP A 400 13.09 -4.83 12.10
CA TRP A 400 14.19 -4.90 11.16
C TRP A 400 14.23 -3.71 10.20
N GLY A 401 13.08 -3.13 9.86
CA GLY A 401 12.98 -1.89 9.09
C GLY A 401 13.75 -0.73 9.73
N ILE A 402 13.69 -0.59 11.07
CA ILE A 402 14.47 0.43 11.80
C ILE A 402 15.99 0.15 11.63
N VAL A 403 16.41 -1.10 11.79
CA VAL A 403 17.81 -1.50 11.61
C VAL A 403 18.28 -1.20 10.18
N VAL A 404 17.47 -1.55 9.18
CA VAL A 404 17.74 -1.27 7.76
C VAL A 404 17.76 0.23 7.47
N GLY A 405 16.83 1.00 8.04
CA GLY A 405 16.82 2.46 7.93
C GLY A 405 18.11 3.09 8.46
N ILE A 406 18.63 2.61 9.61
CA ILE A 406 19.93 3.01 10.17
C ILE A 406 21.06 2.57 9.24
N ALA A 407 21.03 1.32 8.74
CA ALA A 407 22.05 0.78 7.84
C ALA A 407 22.15 1.60 6.54
N ILE A 408 21.01 1.98 5.94
CA ILE A 408 20.95 2.86 4.76
C ILE A 408 21.51 4.25 5.08
N ARG A 409 21.16 4.82 6.23
CA ARG A 409 21.68 6.13 6.67
C ARG A 409 23.20 6.14 6.83
N VAL A 410 23.77 5.06 7.37
CA VAL A 410 25.23 4.92 7.60
C VAL A 410 25.97 4.58 6.30
N SER A 411 25.53 3.56 5.57
CA SER A 411 26.18 3.09 4.33
C SER A 411 25.96 4.06 3.17
N GLY A 412 24.79 4.72 3.12
CA GLY A 412 24.35 5.54 2.00
C GLY A 412 23.92 4.73 0.77
N ARG A 413 23.77 3.41 0.88
CA ARG A 413 23.41 2.49 -0.23
C ARG A 413 22.32 1.53 0.22
N PHE A 414 21.35 1.24 -0.66
CA PHE A 414 20.25 0.32 -0.36
C PHE A 414 20.19 -0.91 -1.30
N LYS A 415 20.77 -0.83 -2.51
CA LYS A 415 20.72 -1.92 -3.51
C LYS A 415 21.29 -3.24 -2.99
N TRP A 416 22.46 -3.21 -2.35
CA TRP A 416 23.11 -4.42 -1.83
C TRP A 416 22.39 -5.00 -0.61
N ILE A 417 21.78 -4.11 0.20
CA ILE A 417 20.92 -4.53 1.32
C ILE A 417 19.71 -5.27 0.77
N ALA A 418 19.06 -4.74 -0.28
CA ALA A 418 17.93 -5.39 -0.94
C ALA A 418 18.29 -6.78 -1.48
N LEU A 419 19.46 -6.92 -2.12
CA LEU A 419 19.90 -8.21 -2.67
C LEU A 419 20.13 -9.27 -1.59
N ALA A 420 20.79 -8.91 -0.50
CA ALA A 420 21.00 -9.80 0.65
C ALA A 420 19.65 -10.19 1.31
N SER A 421 18.73 -9.22 1.42
CA SER A 421 17.40 -9.42 1.99
C SER A 421 16.53 -10.33 1.13
N LEU A 422 16.67 -10.25 -0.20
CA LEU A 422 15.97 -11.16 -1.12
C LEU A 422 16.42 -12.61 -0.94
N CYS A 423 17.72 -12.86 -0.76
CA CYS A 423 18.22 -14.20 -0.46
C CYS A 423 17.58 -14.76 0.83
N LEU A 424 17.48 -13.92 1.87
CA LEU A 424 16.86 -14.31 3.14
C LEU A 424 15.35 -14.55 2.99
N GLN A 425 14.66 -13.74 2.20
CA GLN A 425 13.24 -13.89 1.88
C GLN A 425 12.95 -15.22 1.18
N ILE A 426 13.72 -15.54 0.13
CA ILE A 426 13.59 -16.80 -0.62
C ILE A 426 13.89 -18.00 0.28
N LEU A 427 14.93 -17.90 1.12
CA LEU A 427 15.24 -18.94 2.09
C LEU A 427 14.06 -19.19 3.04
N GLY A 428 13.47 -18.14 3.60
CA GLY A 428 12.35 -18.24 4.53
C GLY A 428 11.11 -18.87 3.89
N VAL A 429 10.69 -18.38 2.71
CA VAL A 429 9.51 -18.93 2.00
C VAL A 429 9.79 -20.33 1.47
N GLY A 430 10.99 -20.59 0.96
CA GLY A 430 11.39 -21.93 0.47
C GLY A 430 11.41 -22.99 1.58
N LEU A 431 11.91 -22.66 2.76
CA LEU A 431 11.88 -23.55 3.92
C LEU A 431 10.47 -23.89 4.39
N MET A 432 9.48 -23.00 4.18
CA MET A 432 8.08 -23.29 4.50
C MET A 432 7.51 -24.46 3.69
N ILE A 433 8.03 -24.76 2.49
CA ILE A 433 7.58 -25.90 1.69
C ILE A 433 7.69 -27.21 2.49
N HIS A 434 8.77 -27.34 3.27
CA HIS A 434 9.01 -28.51 4.12
C HIS A 434 8.44 -28.35 5.52
N PHE A 435 8.67 -27.21 6.17
CA PHE A 435 8.37 -27.03 7.60
C PHE A 435 6.90 -26.65 7.89
N ARG A 436 6.12 -26.28 6.89
CA ARG A 436 4.68 -25.96 7.04
C ARG A 436 3.78 -27.20 6.81
N GLN A 437 4.31 -28.38 7.13
CA GLN A 437 3.56 -29.63 7.08
C GLN A 437 3.07 -30.03 8.48
N PRO A 438 1.94 -30.76 8.61
CA PRO A 438 1.36 -31.14 9.90
C PRO A 438 2.29 -31.95 10.79
N SER A 439 3.21 -32.71 10.20
CA SER A 439 4.20 -33.51 10.91
C SER A 439 5.31 -32.70 11.58
N GLN A 440 5.41 -31.40 11.23
CA GLN A 440 6.47 -30.54 11.71
C GLN A 440 6.00 -29.70 12.91
N GLY A 441 6.92 -29.43 13.84
CA GLY A 441 6.62 -28.56 14.97
C GLY A 441 6.46 -27.10 14.60
N ILE A 442 5.57 -26.40 15.31
CA ILE A 442 5.30 -24.97 15.11
C ILE A 442 6.57 -24.08 15.19
N GLY A 443 7.59 -24.50 15.95
CA GLY A 443 8.85 -23.77 16.08
C GLY A 443 9.58 -23.57 14.75
N TYR A 444 9.51 -24.51 13.83
CA TYR A 444 10.10 -24.37 12.49
C TYR A 444 9.34 -23.36 11.63
N VAL A 445 8.02 -23.32 11.76
CA VAL A 445 7.18 -22.31 11.09
C VAL A 445 7.52 -20.92 11.61
N ILE A 446 7.72 -20.76 12.93
CA ILE A 446 8.15 -19.51 13.56
C ILE A 446 9.52 -19.08 13.02
N MET A 447 10.48 -20.00 12.92
CA MET A 447 11.80 -19.71 12.35
C MET A 447 11.70 -19.20 10.91
N CYS A 448 10.89 -19.85 10.06
CA CYS A 448 10.66 -19.38 8.69
C CYS A 448 10.05 -17.99 8.66
N GLN A 449 9.08 -17.70 9.54
CA GLN A 449 8.45 -16.37 9.66
C GLN A 449 9.47 -15.28 10.02
N ILE A 450 10.44 -15.57 10.89
CA ILE A 450 11.50 -14.61 11.25
C ILE A 450 12.37 -14.27 10.03
N PHE A 451 12.77 -15.27 9.24
CA PHE A 451 13.54 -15.03 8.02
C PHE A 451 12.77 -14.19 7.00
N ILE A 452 11.49 -14.52 6.80
CA ILE A 452 10.59 -13.77 5.91
C ILE A 452 10.40 -12.33 6.42
N ALA A 453 10.24 -12.13 7.72
CA ALA A 453 10.07 -10.80 8.31
C ALA A 453 11.31 -9.91 8.10
N PHE A 454 12.50 -10.45 8.28
CA PHE A 454 13.74 -9.71 8.07
C PHE A 454 14.01 -9.45 6.57
N GLY A 455 13.77 -10.46 5.72
CA GLY A 455 13.90 -10.30 4.28
C GLY A 455 12.89 -9.30 3.71
N GLY A 456 11.60 -9.55 3.92
CA GLY A 456 10.51 -8.74 3.38
C GLY A 456 10.49 -7.31 3.91
N GLY A 457 10.67 -7.13 5.23
CA GLY A 457 10.71 -5.78 5.83
C GLY A 457 11.84 -4.91 5.28
N ALA A 458 13.01 -5.50 5.02
CA ALA A 458 14.12 -4.79 4.39
C ALA A 458 13.84 -4.46 2.91
N LEU A 459 13.22 -5.39 2.17
CA LEU A 459 12.89 -5.18 0.76
C LEU A 459 11.90 -4.03 0.58
N VAL A 460 10.84 -3.95 1.38
CA VAL A 460 9.86 -2.85 1.33
C VAL A 460 10.53 -1.48 1.53
N ILE A 461 11.40 -1.34 2.54
CA ILE A 461 12.12 -0.08 2.75
C ILE A 461 13.06 0.24 1.58
N CYS A 462 13.74 -0.76 1.02
CA CYS A 462 14.68 -0.55 -0.08
C CYS A 462 13.96 -0.18 -1.40
N GLU A 463 12.79 -0.77 -1.69
CA GLU A 463 12.02 -0.45 -2.91
C GLU A 463 11.44 0.96 -2.85
N ASP A 464 10.92 1.39 -1.68
CA ASP A 464 10.48 2.76 -1.45
C ASP A 464 11.63 3.76 -1.64
N MET A 465 12.80 3.45 -1.10
CA MET A 465 14.00 4.27 -1.29
C MET A 465 14.46 4.31 -2.75
N ALA A 466 14.31 3.21 -3.50
CA ALA A 466 14.71 3.16 -4.91
C ALA A 466 13.85 4.09 -5.78
N VAL A 467 12.53 4.10 -5.59
CA VAL A 467 11.63 4.99 -6.35
C VAL A 467 11.81 6.45 -5.94
N MET A 468 11.99 6.73 -4.65
CA MET A 468 12.20 8.10 -4.16
C MET A 468 13.58 8.68 -4.56
N ALA A 469 14.61 7.84 -4.66
CA ALA A 469 15.95 8.28 -5.07
C ALA A 469 16.07 8.51 -6.59
N ALA A 470 15.23 7.85 -7.38
CA ALA A 470 15.23 7.95 -8.84
C ALA A 470 14.46 9.17 -9.36
N ALA A 471 13.56 9.76 -8.56
CA ALA A 471 12.68 10.84 -8.97
C ALA A 471 13.04 12.19 -8.33
N PRO A 472 12.75 13.32 -9.01
CA PRO A 472 12.78 14.65 -8.41
C PRO A 472 11.84 14.74 -7.20
N GLN A 473 12.14 15.65 -6.26
CA GLN A 473 11.35 15.83 -5.03
C GLN A 473 9.85 16.10 -5.32
N GLU A 474 9.55 16.82 -6.40
CA GLU A 474 8.19 17.13 -6.85
C GLU A 474 7.36 15.89 -7.22
N ASN A 475 8.01 14.80 -7.61
CA ASN A 475 7.35 13.57 -8.05
C ASN A 475 7.33 12.46 -6.97
N VAL A 476 7.86 12.71 -5.77
CA VAL A 476 7.94 11.70 -4.69
C VAL A 476 6.57 11.14 -4.33
N ALA A 477 5.54 12.00 -4.23
CA ALA A 477 4.18 11.57 -3.95
C ALA A 477 3.64 10.63 -5.03
N SER A 478 3.84 10.99 -6.31
CA SER A 478 3.45 10.14 -7.45
C SER A 478 4.21 8.81 -7.47
N MET A 479 5.47 8.80 -7.04
CA MET A 479 6.27 7.57 -6.93
C MET A 479 5.75 6.63 -5.86
N LEU A 480 5.43 7.15 -4.67
CA LEU A 480 4.83 6.36 -3.59
C LEU A 480 3.45 5.81 -3.98
N ALA A 481 2.66 6.60 -4.71
CA ALA A 481 1.38 6.13 -5.23
C ALA A 481 1.57 5.02 -6.28
N LEU A 482 2.55 5.18 -7.17
CA LEU A 482 2.86 4.21 -8.22
C LEU A 482 3.32 2.86 -7.65
N ILE A 483 4.27 2.86 -6.71
CA ILE A 483 4.71 1.61 -6.08
C ILE A 483 3.56 0.98 -5.30
N GLY A 484 2.74 1.78 -4.59
CA GLY A 484 1.56 1.31 -3.89
C GLY A 484 0.51 0.68 -4.80
N LEU A 485 0.39 1.13 -6.06
CA LEU A 485 -0.45 0.48 -7.07
C LEU A 485 0.08 -0.93 -7.39
N PHE A 486 1.38 -1.08 -7.70
CA PHE A 486 1.99 -2.38 -8.00
C PHE A 486 1.91 -3.34 -6.81
N THR A 487 2.13 -2.84 -5.58
CA THR A 487 1.92 -3.57 -4.32
C THR A 487 0.51 -4.13 -4.22
N SER A 488 -0.51 -3.29 -4.44
CA SER A 488 -1.91 -3.68 -4.27
C SER A 488 -2.40 -4.62 -5.37
N VAL A 489 -1.99 -4.39 -6.62
CA VAL A 489 -2.28 -5.29 -7.75
C VAL A 489 -1.60 -6.63 -7.52
N GLY A 490 -0.32 -6.63 -7.13
CA GLY A 490 0.41 -7.85 -6.78
C GLY A 490 -0.27 -8.63 -5.67
N GLY A 491 -0.67 -7.95 -4.60
CA GLY A 491 -1.42 -8.56 -3.49
C GLY A 491 -2.73 -9.19 -3.94
N SER A 492 -3.49 -8.52 -4.79
CA SER A 492 -4.76 -9.03 -5.33
C SER A 492 -4.55 -10.24 -6.25
N ILE A 493 -3.49 -10.25 -7.06
CA ILE A 493 -3.08 -11.42 -7.86
C ILE A 493 -2.73 -12.59 -6.93
N GLY A 494 -1.94 -12.34 -5.88
CA GLY A 494 -1.58 -13.35 -4.89
C GLY A 494 -2.80 -13.97 -4.21
N GLN A 495 -3.76 -13.14 -3.80
CA GLN A 495 -5.02 -13.60 -3.21
C GLN A 495 -5.87 -14.40 -4.19
N ALA A 496 -5.96 -13.98 -5.46
CA ALA A 496 -6.70 -14.71 -6.48
C ALA A 496 -6.11 -16.10 -6.74
N ILE A 497 -4.78 -16.20 -6.87
CA ILE A 497 -4.09 -17.48 -7.04
C ILE A 497 -4.25 -18.35 -5.77
N SER A 498 -4.12 -17.76 -4.57
CA SER A 498 -4.34 -18.45 -3.31
C SER A 498 -5.76 -19.00 -3.21
N GLY A 499 -6.76 -18.18 -3.55
CA GLY A 499 -8.16 -18.59 -3.62
C GLY A 499 -8.38 -19.73 -4.59
N ALA A 500 -7.83 -19.66 -5.81
CA ALA A 500 -7.94 -20.71 -6.82
C ALA A 500 -7.33 -22.04 -6.34
N ILE A 501 -6.16 -22.02 -5.72
CA ILE A 501 -5.52 -23.24 -5.17
C ILE A 501 -6.37 -23.80 -4.03
N TYR A 502 -6.80 -22.96 -3.08
CA TYR A 502 -7.56 -23.38 -1.91
C TYR A 502 -8.92 -23.98 -2.31
N THR A 503 -9.67 -23.31 -3.19
CA THR A 503 -11.02 -23.77 -3.62
C THR A 503 -11.00 -25.06 -4.45
N ASN A 504 -9.88 -25.38 -5.09
CA ASN A 504 -9.74 -26.61 -5.85
C ASN A 504 -9.13 -27.76 -5.04
N LYS A 505 -8.14 -27.48 -4.18
CA LYS A 505 -7.39 -28.54 -3.46
C LYS A 505 -8.07 -28.96 -2.17
N PHE A 506 -8.57 -28.01 -1.39
CA PHE A 506 -9.12 -28.28 -0.08
C PHE A 506 -10.39 -29.17 -0.12
N PRO A 507 -11.44 -28.89 -0.94
CA PRO A 507 -12.59 -29.79 -1.03
C PRO A 507 -12.23 -31.18 -1.56
N ALA A 508 -11.38 -31.24 -2.59
CA ALA A 508 -10.96 -32.52 -3.15
C ALA A 508 -10.16 -33.38 -2.14
N ALA A 509 -9.43 -32.77 -1.20
CA ALA A 509 -8.76 -33.48 -0.13
C ALA A 509 -9.75 -33.97 0.94
N LEU A 510 -10.76 -33.15 1.30
CA LEU A 510 -11.83 -33.55 2.21
C LEU A 510 -12.65 -34.72 1.65
N ASP A 511 -13.04 -34.68 0.39
CA ASP A 511 -13.82 -35.75 -0.26
C ASP A 511 -13.06 -37.06 -0.34
N ARG A 512 -11.73 -37.01 -0.49
CA ARG A 512 -10.86 -38.19 -0.42
C ARG A 512 -10.75 -38.78 1.00
N ALA A 513 -10.72 -37.92 2.01
CA ALA A 513 -10.53 -38.33 3.40
C ALA A 513 -11.86 -38.74 4.09
N LEU A 514 -12.98 -38.12 3.71
CA LEU A 514 -14.33 -38.36 4.25
C LEU A 514 -15.32 -38.69 3.13
N PRO A 515 -15.17 -39.83 2.45
CA PRO A 515 -16.06 -40.18 1.35
C PRO A 515 -17.51 -40.39 1.84
N GLY A 516 -18.50 -39.96 1.07
CA GLY A 516 -19.92 -40.21 1.34
C GLY A 516 -20.61 -39.21 2.28
N ASN A 517 -19.91 -38.19 2.79
CA ASN A 517 -20.51 -37.18 3.70
C ASN A 517 -20.41 -35.77 3.15
N ALA A 518 -21.01 -35.53 1.97
CA ALA A 518 -20.93 -34.26 1.25
C ALA A 518 -21.43 -33.05 2.09
N THR A 519 -22.47 -33.25 2.93
CA THR A 519 -23.00 -32.20 3.80
C THR A 519 -21.97 -31.77 4.85
N LEU A 520 -21.32 -32.73 5.50
CA LEU A 520 -20.27 -32.44 6.48
C LEU A 520 -19.06 -31.78 5.81
N ASN A 521 -18.64 -32.28 4.65
CA ASN A 521 -17.52 -31.71 3.90
C ASN A 521 -17.80 -30.24 3.51
N ALA A 522 -19.04 -29.91 3.12
CA ALA A 522 -19.44 -28.54 2.83
C ALA A 522 -19.40 -27.64 4.08
N LEU A 523 -19.82 -28.11 5.24
CA LEU A 523 -19.73 -27.40 6.52
C LEU A 523 -18.29 -27.15 6.94
N LEU A 524 -17.46 -28.19 6.90
CA LEU A 524 -16.03 -28.10 7.23
C LEU A 524 -15.28 -27.16 6.27
N TYR A 525 -15.66 -27.15 4.99
CA TYR A 525 -15.10 -26.23 4.01
C TYR A 525 -15.52 -24.78 4.26
N GLY A 526 -16.79 -24.56 4.65
CA GLY A 526 -17.40 -23.25 4.76
C GLY A 526 -17.08 -22.49 6.06
N SER A 527 -16.64 -23.16 7.13
CA SER A 527 -16.52 -22.54 8.45
C SER A 527 -15.34 -23.07 9.28
N LEU A 528 -14.47 -22.15 9.71
CA LEU A 528 -13.40 -22.47 10.67
C LEU A 528 -13.98 -22.89 12.03
N THR A 529 -15.07 -22.28 12.47
CA THR A 529 -15.73 -22.63 13.74
C THR A 529 -16.21 -24.08 13.73
N GLU A 530 -16.78 -24.55 12.63
CA GLU A 530 -17.15 -25.95 12.46
C GLU A 530 -15.95 -26.88 12.49
N GLN A 531 -14.85 -26.53 11.84
CA GLN A 531 -13.59 -27.30 11.89
C GLN A 531 -13.07 -27.45 13.31
N LEU A 532 -13.23 -26.43 14.16
CA LEU A 532 -12.71 -26.39 15.53
C LEU A 532 -13.60 -27.16 16.53
N LEU A 533 -14.83 -27.52 16.18
CA LEU A 533 -15.68 -28.36 17.05
C LEU A 533 -15.13 -29.78 17.22
N TYR A 534 -14.40 -30.26 16.23
CA TYR A 534 -13.82 -31.60 16.26
C TYR A 534 -12.47 -31.61 16.96
N PRO A 535 -12.22 -32.52 17.94
CA PRO A 535 -10.95 -32.58 18.63
C PRO A 535 -9.84 -33.08 17.70
N ILE A 536 -8.60 -32.67 18.01
CA ILE A 536 -7.43 -33.18 17.29
C ILE A 536 -7.35 -34.69 17.48
N GLY A 537 -7.18 -35.42 16.36
CA GLY A 537 -7.18 -36.90 16.33
C GLY A 537 -8.51 -37.53 15.91
N SER A 538 -9.60 -36.76 15.82
CA SER A 538 -10.84 -37.26 15.19
C SER A 538 -10.65 -37.42 13.67
N PRO A 539 -11.41 -38.31 13.02
CA PRO A 539 -11.34 -38.51 11.57
C PRO A 539 -11.61 -37.21 10.81
N GLU A 540 -12.60 -36.41 11.26
CA GLU A 540 -12.99 -35.15 10.65
C GLU A 540 -11.87 -34.12 10.75
N ARG A 541 -11.28 -33.98 11.94
CA ARG A 541 -10.17 -33.02 12.15
C ARG A 541 -8.94 -33.44 11.36
N THR A 542 -8.66 -34.73 11.31
CA THR A 542 -7.54 -35.29 10.55
C THR A 542 -7.69 -35.03 9.06
N ALA A 543 -8.90 -35.16 8.52
CA ALA A 543 -9.21 -34.81 7.13
C ALA A 543 -8.97 -33.32 6.84
N VAL A 544 -9.41 -32.44 7.74
CA VAL A 544 -9.14 -30.99 7.65
C VAL A 544 -7.64 -30.68 7.68
N ILE A 545 -6.88 -31.33 8.56
CA ILE A 545 -5.42 -31.15 8.66
C ILE A 545 -4.73 -31.53 7.35
N TYR A 546 -5.08 -32.68 6.75
CA TYR A 546 -4.53 -33.09 5.45
C TYR A 546 -4.95 -32.15 4.31
N ALA A 547 -6.19 -31.64 4.33
CA ALA A 547 -6.66 -30.69 3.34
C ALA A 547 -5.89 -29.35 3.39
N TYR A 548 -5.59 -28.85 4.59
CA TYR A 548 -4.71 -27.70 4.75
C TYR A 548 -3.28 -27.99 4.29
N ALA A 549 -2.72 -29.15 4.63
CA ALA A 549 -1.37 -29.53 4.24
C ALA A 549 -1.19 -29.53 2.72
N ASP A 550 -2.13 -30.17 2.00
CA ASP A 550 -2.11 -30.23 0.53
C ASP A 550 -2.19 -28.82 -0.08
N ALA A 551 -3.13 -28.00 0.35
CA ALA A 551 -3.27 -26.64 -0.14
C ALA A 551 -2.03 -25.77 0.15
N GLN A 552 -1.50 -25.82 1.39
CA GLN A 552 -0.37 -25.01 1.82
C GLN A 552 0.94 -25.36 1.09
N TRP A 553 1.12 -26.63 0.74
CA TRP A 553 2.28 -27.06 -0.04
C TRP A 553 2.35 -26.39 -1.41
N TYR A 554 1.23 -26.36 -2.16
CA TYR A 554 1.16 -25.64 -3.44
C TYR A 554 1.34 -24.14 -3.28
N LEU A 555 0.72 -23.53 -2.26
CA LEU A 555 0.79 -22.09 -2.01
C LEU A 555 2.23 -21.62 -1.74
N THR A 556 2.99 -22.38 -0.94
CA THR A 556 4.38 -22.04 -0.61
C THR A 556 5.34 -22.24 -1.79
N ILE A 557 5.14 -23.27 -2.62
CA ILE A 557 5.91 -23.48 -3.86
C ILE A 557 5.71 -22.30 -4.80
N VAL A 558 4.46 -21.97 -5.12
CA VAL A 558 4.15 -20.89 -6.04
C VAL A 558 4.67 -19.55 -5.49
N GLY A 559 4.52 -19.32 -4.18
CA GLY A 559 5.07 -18.13 -3.51
C GLY A 559 6.59 -18.02 -3.63
N THR A 560 7.31 -19.14 -3.54
CA THR A 560 8.77 -19.16 -3.71
C THR A 560 9.18 -18.85 -5.17
N VAL A 561 8.45 -19.42 -6.15
CA VAL A 561 8.73 -19.21 -7.58
C VAL A 561 8.60 -17.73 -7.97
N PHE A 562 7.60 -17.02 -7.44
CA PHE A 562 7.42 -15.59 -7.72
C PHE A 562 8.53 -14.70 -7.17
N LEU A 563 9.35 -15.15 -6.23
CA LEU A 563 10.50 -14.40 -5.72
C LEU A 563 11.75 -14.52 -6.62
N VAL A 564 11.83 -15.54 -7.48
CA VAL A 564 13.03 -15.77 -8.32
C VAL A 564 13.30 -14.59 -9.28
N PRO A 565 12.32 -14.06 -10.05
CA PRO A 565 12.55 -12.92 -10.94
C PRO A 565 12.97 -11.65 -10.20
N CYS A 566 12.73 -11.54 -8.91
CA CYS A 566 13.08 -10.36 -8.11
C CYS A 566 14.60 -10.08 -8.09
N PHE A 567 15.44 -11.09 -8.28
CA PHE A 567 16.89 -10.89 -8.47
C PHE A 567 17.17 -9.98 -9.66
N VAL A 568 16.53 -10.26 -10.80
CA VAL A 568 16.69 -9.46 -12.03
C VAL A 568 16.21 -8.04 -11.78
N PHE A 569 15.07 -7.87 -11.10
CA PHE A 569 14.49 -6.56 -10.83
C PHE A 569 15.38 -5.69 -9.95
N ILE A 570 16.03 -6.24 -8.92
CA ILE A 570 17.00 -5.50 -8.09
C ILE A 570 18.29 -5.21 -8.89
N MET A 571 18.75 -6.15 -9.70
CA MET A 571 19.99 -5.95 -10.49
C MET A 571 19.88 -4.80 -11.49
N ILE A 572 18.69 -4.53 -12.02
CA ILE A 572 18.43 -3.42 -12.95
C ILE A 572 18.56 -2.05 -12.27
N TRP A 573 18.40 -1.93 -10.93
CA TRP A 573 18.50 -0.65 -10.23
C TRP A 573 19.85 0.01 -10.43
N LYS A 574 19.86 1.33 -10.53
CA LYS A 574 21.07 2.14 -10.40
C LYS A 574 21.58 2.07 -8.96
N ASP A 575 22.88 2.02 -8.76
CA ASP A 575 23.49 2.04 -7.41
C ASP A 575 23.59 3.50 -6.93
N PHE A 576 22.51 4.00 -6.36
CA PHE A 576 22.45 5.36 -5.82
C PHE A 576 23.21 5.45 -4.52
N LYS A 577 24.00 6.53 -4.37
CA LYS A 577 24.58 6.96 -3.10
C LYS A 577 23.69 8.06 -2.50
N VAL A 578 22.83 7.69 -1.55
CA VAL A 578 21.87 8.61 -0.93
C VAL A 578 22.53 9.84 -0.30
N LYS A 579 23.81 9.73 0.11
CA LYS A 579 24.57 10.84 0.68
C LYS A 579 24.92 11.92 -0.34
N ASP A 580 25.07 11.56 -1.62
CA ASP A 580 25.49 12.46 -2.70
C ASP A 580 24.30 13.14 -3.39
N LEU A 581 23.07 12.71 -3.11
CA LEU A 581 21.86 13.32 -3.63
C LEU A 581 21.65 14.69 -2.95
N ARG A 582 21.58 15.75 -3.76
CA ARG A 582 21.51 17.16 -3.33
C ARG A 582 20.43 17.37 -2.27
N LYS A 583 20.80 18.01 -1.17
CA LYS A 583 19.86 18.56 -0.20
C LYS A 583 19.01 19.63 -0.90
N VAL A 584 17.69 19.47 -0.90
CA VAL A 584 16.80 20.58 -1.22
C VAL A 584 16.91 21.58 -0.06
N LYS A 585 17.34 22.82 -0.35
CA LYS A 585 17.36 23.90 0.65
C LYS A 585 15.92 24.10 1.17
N GLY A 586 15.75 24.03 2.48
CA GLY A 586 14.46 24.34 3.13
C GLY A 586 13.78 23.17 3.86
N LEU A 587 14.39 21.99 3.99
CA LEU A 587 13.82 20.89 4.78
C LEU A 587 14.14 21.05 6.27
N ALA A 588 13.09 20.99 7.12
CA ALA A 588 13.16 21.31 8.55
C ALA A 588 13.84 20.24 9.43
N ALA A 589 14.16 19.03 8.93
CA ALA A 589 14.73 17.93 9.72
C ALA A 589 15.83 17.14 8.97
#